data_83f516e38a0316df15fac3b81ab8d9bb
#
_entry.id   83f516e38a0316df15fac3b81ab8d9bb
#
_cell.length_a   1.000
_cell.length_b   1.000
_cell.length_c   1.000
_cell.angle_alpha   90.00
_cell.angle_beta   90.00
_cell.angle_gamma   90.00
#
_symmetry.space_group_name_H-M   'P 1'
#
loop_
_entity.id
_entity.type
_entity.pdbx_description
1 polymer ?
#
loop_
_entity_poly.entity_id
_entity_poly.type
_entity_poly.pdbx_seq_one_letter_code
_entity_poly.pdbx_strand_id
1 'polypeptide(L)'
;YEDPEKQTECTNFALLVSKHFSEPFKDSNGYGESIARLSNMLGGGVIVQRFGDLIRGRRSTPKRIEENTFVPTLSATPGDLSLVLPKRILDGIIEMIYALDKIAPGTANDDTLLYGVEVKFYNMEVDVDENLESRHIGDGSGVTHSLSHASASGVYVARKIAESLEG
;
A
#
# COMPACT_ATOMS: atom_id res chain seq x y z
N TYR A 1 2.53 -15.24 3.78
CA TYR A 1 2.72 -16.45 4.56
C TYR A 1 4.21 -16.72 4.60
N GLU A 2 4.81 -16.56 5.76
CA GLU A 2 6.21 -16.91 5.96
C GLU A 2 6.27 -18.42 6.22
N ASP A 3 7.08 -19.11 5.45
CA ASP A 3 7.33 -20.52 5.67
C ASP A 3 8.18 -20.66 6.96
N PRO A 4 7.68 -21.30 8.03
CA PRO A 4 8.41 -21.42 9.29
C PRO A 4 9.78 -22.09 9.15
N GLU A 5 9.99 -22.89 8.09
CA GLU A 5 11.26 -23.54 7.81
C GLU A 5 12.23 -22.67 6.98
N LYS A 6 11.75 -21.53 6.47
CA LYS A 6 12.51 -20.62 5.61
C LYS A 6 12.45 -19.17 6.13
N GLN A 7 12.43 -19.00 7.44
CA GLN A 7 12.43 -17.67 8.04
C GLN A 7 13.63 -16.86 7.57
N THR A 8 13.35 -15.63 7.17
CA THR A 8 14.37 -14.65 6.83
C THR A 8 14.55 -13.66 7.99
N GLU A 9 15.71 -13.07 8.12
CA GLU A 9 15.95 -11.97 9.09
C GLU A 9 15.32 -10.64 8.65
N CYS A 10 14.53 -10.65 7.56
CA CYS A 10 13.93 -9.46 6.99
C CYS A 10 12.45 -9.41 7.34
N THR A 11 11.99 -8.21 7.65
CA THR A 11 10.56 -7.88 7.80
C THR A 11 10.10 -7.06 6.59
N ASN A 12 8.84 -7.18 6.21
CA ASN A 12 8.22 -6.37 5.19
C ASN A 12 6.88 -5.79 5.68
N PHE A 13 6.52 -4.66 5.13
CA PHE A 13 5.25 -3.99 5.38
C PHE A 13 4.87 -3.15 4.17
N ALA A 14 3.59 -2.80 4.05
CA ALA A 14 3.10 -1.93 2.99
C ALA A 14 2.91 -0.49 3.49
N LEU A 15 3.36 0.47 2.71
CA LEU A 15 3.05 1.89 2.88
C LEU A 15 2.02 2.30 1.84
N LEU A 16 0.89 2.80 2.30
CA LEU A 16 -0.20 3.24 1.45
C LEU A 16 -0.43 4.73 1.62
N VAL A 17 -0.52 5.44 0.50
CA VAL A 17 -0.94 6.84 0.45
C VAL A 17 -2.30 6.90 -0.21
N SER A 18 -3.32 7.28 0.56
CA SER A 18 -4.67 7.44 0.03
C SER A 18 -4.83 8.82 -0.63
N LYS A 19 -5.63 8.85 -1.70
CA LYS A 19 -6.04 10.06 -2.40
C LYS A 19 -7.53 10.04 -2.65
N HIS A 20 -8.20 11.09 -2.20
CA HIS A 20 -9.56 11.39 -2.59
C HIS A 20 -9.53 12.34 -3.79
N PHE A 21 -10.39 12.04 -4.77
CA PHE A 21 -10.62 12.87 -5.92
C PHE A 21 -11.96 13.59 -5.75
N SER A 22 -11.96 14.90 -5.90
CA SER A 22 -13.14 15.75 -5.90
C SER A 22 -13.22 16.54 -7.19
N GLU A 23 -14.36 17.14 -7.46
CA GLU A 23 -14.52 18.03 -8.62
C GLU A 23 -13.34 19.03 -8.74
N PRO A 24 -12.80 19.27 -9.92
CA PRO A 24 -13.23 18.74 -11.23
C PRO A 24 -12.62 17.39 -11.62
N PHE A 25 -11.82 16.73 -10.73
CA PHE A 25 -11.13 15.48 -11.01
C PHE A 25 -12.06 14.31 -10.66
N LYS A 26 -12.49 13.53 -11.66
CA LYS A 26 -13.50 12.48 -11.50
C LYS A 26 -13.00 11.07 -11.71
N ASP A 27 -11.97 10.88 -12.54
CA ASP A 27 -11.50 9.56 -12.95
C ASP A 27 -10.33 9.07 -12.09
N SER A 28 -10.63 8.70 -10.84
CA SER A 28 -9.64 8.15 -9.92
C SER A 28 -9.13 6.77 -10.37
N ASN A 29 -10.00 5.96 -10.98
CA ASN A 29 -9.64 4.63 -11.45
C ASN A 29 -8.67 4.71 -12.64
N GLY A 30 -8.98 5.52 -13.65
CA GLY A 30 -8.09 5.77 -14.78
C GLY A 30 -6.75 6.37 -14.36
N TYR A 31 -6.75 7.24 -13.34
CA TYR A 31 -5.52 7.76 -12.76
C TYR A 31 -4.66 6.64 -12.15
N GLY A 32 -5.23 5.79 -11.31
CA GLY A 32 -4.51 4.66 -10.72
C GLY A 32 -4.03 3.66 -11.78
N GLU A 33 -4.86 3.35 -12.77
CA GLU A 33 -4.49 2.48 -13.89
C GLU A 33 -3.32 3.06 -14.70
N SER A 34 -3.30 4.39 -14.92
CA SER A 34 -2.22 5.04 -15.65
C SER A 34 -0.86 4.90 -14.94
N ILE A 35 -0.85 4.99 -13.60
CA ILE A 35 0.33 4.77 -12.78
C ILE A 35 0.82 3.31 -12.88
N ALA A 36 -0.09 2.34 -12.79
CA ALA A 36 0.24 0.93 -12.92
C ALA A 36 0.78 0.61 -14.32
N ARG A 37 0.17 1.16 -15.36
CA ARG A 37 0.66 1.02 -16.76
C ARG A 37 2.04 1.62 -16.95
N LEU A 38 2.30 2.80 -16.38
CA LEU A 38 3.61 3.45 -16.43
C LEU A 38 4.68 2.60 -15.74
N SER A 39 4.37 2.03 -14.57
CA SER A 39 5.26 1.12 -13.88
C SER A 39 5.59 -0.11 -14.73
N ASN A 40 4.58 -0.74 -15.32
CA ASN A 40 4.77 -1.89 -16.20
C ASN A 40 5.57 -1.55 -17.46
N MET A 41 5.35 -0.38 -18.03
CA MET A 41 6.10 0.08 -19.21
C MET A 41 7.60 0.26 -18.89
N LEU A 42 7.94 0.77 -17.71
CA LEU A 42 9.32 1.03 -17.31
C LEU A 42 10.04 -0.19 -16.74
N GLY A 43 9.34 -1.01 -15.94
CA GLY A 43 9.93 -2.13 -15.21
C GLY A 43 9.52 -3.51 -15.71
N GLY A 44 8.54 -3.61 -16.60
CA GLY A 44 7.95 -4.89 -17.00
C GLY A 44 7.17 -5.59 -15.87
N GLY A 45 6.96 -4.90 -14.75
CA GLY A 45 6.33 -5.41 -13.53
C GLY A 45 6.69 -4.57 -12.32
N VAL A 46 6.99 -5.22 -11.21
CA VAL A 46 7.39 -4.56 -9.97
C VAL A 46 8.78 -3.96 -10.12
N ILE A 47 8.92 -2.70 -9.71
CA ILE A 47 10.19 -1.99 -9.62
C ILE A 47 10.73 -2.10 -8.20
N VAL A 48 12.04 -2.34 -8.06
CA VAL A 48 12.74 -2.28 -6.78
C VAL A 48 13.75 -1.13 -6.77
N GLN A 49 13.76 -0.35 -5.69
CA GLN A 49 14.72 0.73 -5.50
C GLN A 49 15.21 0.75 -4.06
N ARG A 50 16.49 0.98 -3.85
CA ARG A 50 17.07 1.24 -2.53
C ARG A 50 16.62 2.61 -2.04
N PHE A 51 16.27 2.72 -0.77
CA PHE A 51 15.86 4.00 -0.19
C PHE A 51 16.94 5.06 -0.31
N GLY A 52 18.19 4.71 -0.06
CA GLY A 52 19.32 5.64 -0.22
C GLY A 52 19.51 6.12 -1.66
N ASP A 53 19.22 5.31 -2.67
CA ASP A 53 19.26 5.75 -4.06
C ASP A 53 18.09 6.70 -4.38
N LEU A 54 16.89 6.41 -3.87
CA LEU A 54 15.72 7.29 -4.01
C LEU A 54 16.00 8.69 -3.44
N ILE A 55 16.51 8.76 -2.20
CA ILE A 55 16.80 10.04 -1.53
C ILE A 55 17.89 10.83 -2.26
N ARG A 56 18.82 10.16 -2.92
CA ARG A 56 19.85 10.80 -3.75
C ARG A 56 19.40 11.13 -5.17
N GLY A 57 18.11 10.92 -5.47
CA GLY A 57 17.53 11.22 -6.79
C GLY A 57 18.15 10.40 -7.93
N ARG A 58 18.43 9.13 -7.70
CA ARG A 58 19.02 8.25 -8.69
C ARG A 58 18.37 6.87 -8.69
N ARG A 59 18.33 6.23 -9.84
CA ARG A 59 17.86 4.85 -9.95
C ARG A 59 18.77 3.85 -9.25
N SER A 60 18.22 2.79 -8.72
CA SER A 60 18.98 1.59 -8.38
C SER A 60 19.33 0.81 -9.64
N THR A 61 20.55 0.27 -9.69
CA THR A 61 21.03 -0.59 -10.76
C THR A 61 21.13 -2.04 -10.26
N PRO A 62 21.16 -3.05 -11.15
CA PRO A 62 21.36 -4.44 -10.74
C PRO A 62 22.56 -4.59 -9.79
N LYS A 63 23.69 -3.99 -10.15
CA LYS A 63 24.91 -4.02 -9.32
C LYS A 63 24.68 -3.47 -7.91
N ARG A 64 23.95 -2.35 -7.75
CA ARG A 64 23.65 -1.77 -6.42
C ARG A 64 22.70 -2.62 -5.60
N ILE A 65 21.79 -3.34 -6.26
CA ILE A 65 20.92 -4.29 -5.58
C ILE A 65 21.70 -5.53 -5.15
N GLU A 66 22.63 -6.01 -5.97
CA GLU A 66 23.52 -7.13 -5.61
C GLU A 66 24.47 -6.80 -4.44
N GLU A 67 24.94 -5.56 -4.37
CA GLU A 67 25.81 -5.05 -3.31
C GLU A 67 25.05 -4.65 -2.04
N ASN A 68 23.71 -4.78 -2.02
CA ASN A 68 22.86 -4.40 -0.88
C ASN A 68 23.07 -5.36 0.30
N THR A 69 22.90 -4.88 1.52
CA THR A 69 23.00 -5.71 2.73
C THR A 69 21.94 -6.82 2.75
N PHE A 70 20.75 -6.53 2.20
CA PHE A 70 19.66 -7.50 2.10
C PHE A 70 19.48 -7.95 0.65
N VAL A 71 19.46 -9.25 0.44
CA VAL A 71 19.17 -9.83 -0.87
C VAL A 71 17.68 -9.80 -1.12
N PRO A 72 17.21 -9.25 -2.26
CA PRO A 72 15.80 -9.26 -2.62
C PRO A 72 15.24 -10.69 -2.69
N THR A 73 14.11 -10.93 -2.01
CA THR A 73 13.41 -12.22 -2.08
C THR A 73 12.32 -12.25 -3.13
N LEU A 74 11.92 -11.08 -3.64
CA LEU A 74 10.92 -10.93 -4.69
C LEU A 74 11.59 -10.59 -6.02
N SER A 75 11.11 -11.22 -7.08
CA SER A 75 11.52 -10.84 -8.45
C SER A 75 11.00 -9.44 -8.76
N ALA A 76 11.93 -8.53 -9.04
CA ALA A 76 11.62 -7.14 -9.36
C ALA A 76 12.74 -6.53 -10.23
N THR A 77 12.39 -5.51 -10.99
CA THR A 77 13.34 -4.79 -11.85
C THR A 77 13.97 -3.64 -11.09
N PRO A 78 15.29 -3.58 -10.94
CA PRO A 78 15.97 -2.41 -10.38
C PRO A 78 15.67 -1.15 -11.18
N GLY A 79 15.17 -0.11 -10.51
CA GLY A 79 14.67 1.07 -11.22
C GLY A 79 14.60 2.33 -10.36
N ASP A 80 13.70 3.22 -10.76
CA ASP A 80 13.48 4.51 -10.13
C ASP A 80 11.97 4.76 -9.96
N LEU A 81 11.50 4.69 -8.73
CA LEU A 81 10.11 4.91 -8.36
C LEU A 81 9.67 6.38 -8.55
N SER A 82 10.62 7.32 -8.57
CA SER A 82 10.31 8.73 -8.82
C SER A 82 9.84 9.02 -10.25
N LEU A 83 10.12 8.11 -11.19
CA LEU A 83 9.62 8.20 -12.56
C LEU A 83 8.17 7.72 -12.71
N VAL A 84 7.65 7.04 -11.70
CA VAL A 84 6.32 6.42 -11.72
C VAL A 84 5.36 7.10 -10.75
N LEU A 85 5.82 7.29 -9.51
CA LEU A 85 4.97 7.83 -8.47
C LEU A 85 4.88 9.36 -8.56
N PRO A 86 3.68 9.94 -8.54
CA PRO A 86 3.51 11.37 -8.43
C PRO A 86 4.21 11.93 -7.19
N LYS A 87 4.78 13.11 -7.33
CA LYS A 87 5.62 13.74 -6.29
C LYS A 87 4.98 13.70 -4.89
N ARG A 88 3.71 14.07 -4.76
CA ARG A 88 3.03 14.11 -3.44
C ARG A 88 2.88 12.73 -2.80
N ILE A 89 2.73 11.69 -3.62
CA ILE A 89 2.65 10.31 -3.12
C ILE A 89 4.03 9.87 -2.66
N LEU A 90 5.05 10.14 -3.47
CA LEU A 90 6.43 9.80 -3.16
C LEU A 90 6.93 10.52 -1.90
N ASP A 91 6.66 11.83 -1.78
CA ASP A 91 7.01 12.62 -0.60
C ASP A 91 6.35 12.03 0.67
N GLY A 92 5.05 11.67 0.60
CA GLY A 92 4.35 11.06 1.72
C GLY A 92 4.93 9.71 2.14
N ILE A 93 5.38 8.89 1.19
CA ILE A 93 6.08 7.63 1.47
C ILE A 93 7.41 7.91 2.18
N ILE A 94 8.20 8.85 1.67
CA ILE A 94 9.49 9.22 2.26
C ILE A 94 9.31 9.76 3.69
N GLU A 95 8.36 10.66 3.91
CA GLU A 95 8.04 11.19 5.23
C GLU A 95 7.62 10.08 6.21
N MET A 96 6.80 9.13 5.76
CA MET A 96 6.38 8.01 6.58
C MET A 96 7.55 7.09 6.93
N ILE A 97 8.47 6.82 6.01
CA ILE A 97 9.68 6.02 6.29
C ILE A 97 10.51 6.67 7.40
N TYR A 98 10.74 7.98 7.34
CA TYR A 98 11.43 8.71 8.41
C TYR A 98 10.65 8.75 9.73
N ALA A 99 9.32 8.81 9.67
CA ALA A 99 8.50 8.76 10.87
C ALA A 99 8.55 7.37 11.54
N LEU A 100 8.52 6.32 10.74
CA LEU A 100 8.65 4.93 11.21
C LEU A 100 10.03 4.65 11.79
N ASP A 101 11.08 5.24 11.24
CA ASP A 101 12.45 5.06 11.74
C ASP A 101 12.61 5.51 13.20
N LYS A 102 11.76 6.43 13.68
CA LYS A 102 11.76 6.87 15.08
C LYS A 102 11.28 5.81 16.06
N ILE A 103 10.42 4.91 15.62
CA ILE A 103 9.83 3.83 16.43
C ILE A 103 10.40 2.46 16.08
N ALA A 104 10.92 2.31 14.90
CA ALA A 104 11.59 1.11 14.39
C ALA A 104 12.91 1.53 13.72
N PRO A 105 13.97 1.80 14.51
CA PRO A 105 15.25 2.26 13.99
C PRO A 105 15.83 1.32 12.93
N GLY A 106 16.31 1.89 11.82
CA GLY A 106 16.79 1.16 10.67
C GLY A 106 15.80 1.10 9.50
N THR A 107 14.55 1.52 9.69
CA THR A 107 13.57 1.60 8.60
C THR A 107 14.02 2.56 7.49
N ALA A 108 14.66 3.69 7.83
CA ALA A 108 15.21 4.67 6.89
C ALA A 108 16.67 4.39 6.48
N ASN A 109 17.12 3.14 6.58
CA ASN A 109 18.45 2.75 6.14
C ASN A 109 18.58 2.87 4.61
N ASP A 110 19.76 3.23 4.14
CA ASP A 110 20.11 3.30 2.71
C ASP A 110 19.77 2.00 1.95
N ASP A 111 19.92 0.86 2.61
CA ASP A 111 19.72 -0.48 2.06
C ASP A 111 18.28 -0.99 2.16
N THR A 112 17.37 -0.23 2.79
CA THR A 112 15.94 -0.55 2.77
C THR A 112 15.43 -0.60 1.33
N LEU A 113 14.79 -1.72 0.97
CA LEU A 113 14.30 -1.96 -0.38
C LEU A 113 12.83 -1.55 -0.50
N LEU A 114 12.54 -0.69 -1.45
CA LEU A 114 11.21 -0.25 -1.80
C LEU A 114 10.75 -1.01 -3.04
N TYR A 115 9.61 -1.69 -2.92
CA TYR A 115 8.96 -2.40 -4.04
C TYR A 115 7.71 -1.65 -4.43
N GLY A 116 7.56 -1.32 -5.67
CA GLY A 116 6.41 -0.59 -6.21
C GLY A 116 6.16 -0.91 -7.68
N VAL A 117 5.00 -0.63 -8.17
CA VAL A 117 3.88 0.09 -7.57
C VAL A 117 2.74 -0.90 -7.28
N GLU A 118 2.08 -0.73 -6.12
CA GLU A 118 0.79 -1.38 -5.87
C GLU A 118 -0.29 -0.30 -5.87
N VAL A 119 -1.30 -0.47 -6.71
CA VAL A 119 -2.46 0.43 -6.77
C VAL A 119 -3.65 -0.30 -6.17
N LYS A 120 -4.23 0.28 -5.13
CA LYS A 120 -5.47 -0.22 -4.51
C LYS A 120 -6.62 0.72 -4.83
N PHE A 121 -7.72 0.13 -5.29
CA PHE A 121 -8.97 0.83 -5.46
C PHE A 121 -9.88 0.48 -4.29
N TYR A 122 -10.49 1.50 -3.70
CA TYR A 122 -11.54 1.32 -2.71
C TYR A 122 -12.89 1.51 -3.36
N ASN A 123 -13.87 0.72 -2.93
CA ASN A 123 -15.24 0.92 -3.37
C ASN A 123 -15.78 2.23 -2.80
N MET A 124 -16.84 2.75 -3.43
CA MET A 124 -17.56 3.88 -2.85
C MET A 124 -18.18 3.45 -1.53
N GLU A 125 -18.09 4.31 -0.54
CA GLU A 125 -18.76 4.14 0.74
C GLU A 125 -20.27 4.12 0.51
N VAL A 126 -20.95 3.16 1.11
CA VAL A 126 -22.40 3.01 1.01
C VAL A 126 -23.04 3.66 2.21
N ASP A 127 -23.97 4.58 1.98
CA ASP A 127 -24.75 5.18 3.04
C ASP A 127 -25.56 4.10 3.78
N VAL A 128 -25.48 4.14 5.09
CA VAL A 128 -26.30 3.35 6.00
C VAL A 128 -27.08 4.29 6.90
N ASP A 129 -28.29 3.90 7.31
CA ASP A 129 -29.06 4.65 8.27
C ASP A 129 -28.58 4.42 9.71
N GLU A 130 -29.27 5.05 10.68
CA GLU A 130 -28.94 4.94 12.11
C GLU A 130 -29.03 3.50 12.64
N ASN A 131 -29.80 2.64 11.97
CA ASN A 131 -29.94 1.23 12.29
C ASN A 131 -28.93 0.34 11.56
N LEU A 132 -28.03 0.95 10.80
CA LEU A 132 -27.07 0.27 9.93
C LEU A 132 -27.74 -0.57 8.82
N GLU A 133 -28.96 -0.21 8.44
CA GLU A 133 -29.65 -0.85 7.34
C GLU A 133 -29.00 -0.46 6.02
N SER A 134 -28.22 -1.38 5.51
CA SER A 134 -27.64 -1.34 4.16
C SER A 134 -27.72 -2.74 3.56
N ARG A 135 -27.83 -2.78 2.26
CA ARG A 135 -27.78 -4.06 1.52
C ARG A 135 -26.35 -4.60 1.37
N HIS A 136 -25.36 -3.85 1.79
CA HIS A 136 -23.94 -4.14 1.55
C HIS A 136 -23.14 -3.98 2.84
N ILE A 137 -22.43 -5.03 3.23
CA ILE A 137 -21.50 -5.05 4.36
C ILE A 137 -20.15 -5.64 3.95
N GLY A 138 -19.13 -5.41 4.77
CA GLY A 138 -17.78 -5.93 4.58
C GLY A 138 -16.91 -5.03 3.69
N ASP A 139 -15.80 -5.57 3.22
CA ASP A 139 -14.77 -4.81 2.48
C ASP A 139 -15.29 -4.22 1.17
N GLY A 140 -16.22 -4.92 0.52
CA GLY A 140 -16.89 -4.47 -0.70
C GLY A 140 -17.81 -3.25 -0.52
N SER A 141 -18.15 -2.88 0.71
CA SER A 141 -18.95 -1.67 1.00
C SER A 141 -18.13 -0.38 1.01
N GLY A 142 -16.81 -0.47 0.95
CA GLY A 142 -15.91 0.69 1.04
C GLY A 142 -15.71 1.26 2.44
N VAL A 143 -16.41 0.71 3.45
CA VAL A 143 -16.32 1.16 4.85
C VAL A 143 -15.07 0.61 5.53
N THR A 144 -14.60 -0.55 5.11
CA THR A 144 -13.44 -1.22 5.69
C THR A 144 -12.33 -1.40 4.65
N HIS A 145 -11.09 -1.44 5.12
CA HIS A 145 -9.90 -1.48 4.27
C HIS A 145 -8.97 -2.66 4.57
N SER A 146 -9.45 -3.63 5.35
CA SER A 146 -8.70 -4.84 5.66
C SER A 146 -9.63 -5.97 6.12
N LEU A 147 -9.16 -7.21 6.01
CA LEU A 147 -9.92 -8.39 6.45
C LEU A 147 -10.31 -8.33 7.93
N SER A 148 -9.43 -7.82 8.79
CA SER A 148 -9.72 -7.65 10.22
C SER A 148 -10.80 -6.60 10.48
N HIS A 149 -10.77 -5.47 9.80
CA HIS A 149 -11.80 -4.45 9.87
C HIS A 149 -13.12 -4.94 9.30
N ALA A 150 -13.11 -5.65 8.16
CA ALA A 150 -14.30 -6.24 7.57
C ALA A 150 -14.96 -7.26 8.53
N SER A 151 -14.16 -8.11 9.18
CA SER A 151 -14.64 -9.05 10.20
C SER A 151 -15.24 -8.34 11.41
N ALA A 152 -14.57 -7.30 11.93
CA ALA A 152 -15.07 -6.50 13.05
C ALA A 152 -16.38 -5.79 12.70
N SER A 153 -16.50 -5.23 11.50
CA SER A 153 -17.73 -4.63 10.98
C SER A 153 -18.87 -5.65 10.94
N GLY A 154 -18.62 -6.86 10.43
CA GLY A 154 -19.63 -7.94 10.41
C GLY A 154 -20.13 -8.32 11.80
N VAL A 155 -19.22 -8.44 12.79
CA VAL A 155 -19.59 -8.71 14.18
C VAL A 155 -20.42 -7.58 14.78
N TYR A 156 -20.05 -6.32 14.50
CA TYR A 156 -20.79 -5.15 14.99
C TYR A 156 -22.23 -5.13 14.45
N VAL A 157 -22.39 -5.31 13.15
CA VAL A 157 -23.73 -5.35 12.51
C VAL A 157 -24.56 -6.53 13.04
N ALA A 158 -23.97 -7.71 13.17
CA ALA A 158 -24.67 -8.88 13.70
C ALA A 158 -25.19 -8.66 15.12
N ARG A 159 -24.42 -7.99 15.99
CA ARG A 159 -24.84 -7.62 17.34
C ARG A 159 -26.02 -6.65 17.31
N LYS A 160 -25.97 -5.65 16.43
CA LYS A 160 -27.09 -4.69 16.26
C LYS A 160 -28.39 -5.37 15.80
N ILE A 161 -28.27 -6.30 14.88
CA ILE A 161 -29.42 -7.11 14.44
C ILE A 161 -29.98 -7.94 15.61
N ALA A 162 -29.10 -8.61 16.38
CA ALA A 162 -29.55 -9.41 17.52
C ALA A 162 -30.25 -8.54 18.56
N GLU A 163 -29.71 -7.37 18.92
CA GLU A 163 -30.36 -6.41 19.83
C GLU A 163 -31.75 -5.97 19.34
N SER A 164 -31.91 -5.78 18.03
CA SER A 164 -33.22 -5.38 17.45
C SER A 164 -34.25 -6.48 17.41
N LEU A 165 -33.84 -7.75 17.51
CA LEU A 165 -34.75 -8.91 17.52
C LEU A 165 -35.20 -9.30 18.95
N GLU A 166 -34.47 -8.84 19.97
CA GLU A 166 -34.77 -9.11 21.37
C GLU A 166 -35.69 -8.04 22.03
N GLY A 167 -35.94 -6.92 21.38
CA GLY A 167 -36.79 -5.81 21.82
C GLY A 167 -38.13 -5.81 21.11
#